data_f5dbde955ded3b9347eac4b3172b79a5
#
_entry.id   f5dbde955ded3b9347eac4b3172b79a5
#
_cell.length_a   1.000
_cell.length_b   1.000
_cell.length_c   1.000
_cell.angle_alpha   90.00
_cell.angle_beta   90.00
_cell.angle_gamma   90.00
#
_symmetry.space_group_name_H-M   'P 1'
#
loop_
_entity.id
_entity.type
_entity.pdbx_description
1 polymer ?
#
loop_
_entity_poly.entity_id
_entity_poly.type
_entity_poly.pdbx_seq_one_letter_code
_entity_poly.pdbx_strand_id
1 'polypeptide(L)'
;NEFYFGYSPERVNPGDKKNKFFNISKIVAGSFSEVTDITYLLYKKVVKKVYKATSIKVAETSKLIENSQRDLNIAFVNEIVMICNKLKLQSKEVLELASTKWNFLKFKPGLVGGHCIGVDPYYLFHALRRKKYNPKMLLAGRSLNENFSKFLVQKFLNKIALNSPK
;
A
#
# COMPACT_ATOMS: atom_id res chain seq x y z
N ASN A 1 32.96 15.53 -4.63
CA ASN A 1 32.10 14.84 -3.66
C ASN A 1 32.95 13.84 -2.90
N GLU A 2 32.89 13.89 -1.56
CA GLU A 2 33.68 13.03 -0.70
C GLU A 2 33.01 11.67 -0.39
N PHE A 3 31.76 11.47 -0.84
CA PHE A 3 31.02 10.24 -0.61
C PHE A 3 29.99 9.98 -1.71
N TYR A 4 29.55 8.71 -1.79
CA TYR A 4 28.57 8.21 -2.76
C TYR A 4 27.41 7.55 -2.05
N PHE A 5 26.22 7.57 -2.67
CA PHE A 5 25.01 7.01 -2.08
C PHE A 5 24.61 5.73 -2.78
N GLY A 6 24.48 4.64 -2.01
CA GLY A 6 23.70 3.47 -2.39
C GLY A 6 22.36 3.49 -1.69
N TYR A 7 21.29 3.09 -2.36
CA TYR A 7 19.93 3.07 -1.86
C TYR A 7 19.26 1.72 -2.10
N SER A 8 18.52 1.24 -1.10
CA SER A 8 17.62 0.10 -1.23
C SER A 8 16.39 0.30 -0.34
N PRO A 9 15.17 0.35 -0.91
CA PRO A 9 13.96 0.55 -0.12
C PRO A 9 13.71 -0.63 0.82
N GLU A 10 13.13 -0.33 1.99
CA GLU A 10 12.68 -1.37 2.91
C GLU A 10 11.37 -1.99 2.43
N ARG A 11 11.35 -3.33 2.35
CA ARG A 11 10.22 -4.13 1.86
C ARG A 11 9.79 -5.22 2.84
N VAL A 12 10.38 -5.27 4.04
CA VAL A 12 9.99 -6.20 5.10
C VAL A 12 8.68 -5.73 5.72
N ASN A 13 7.73 -6.65 5.87
CA ASN A 13 6.53 -6.40 6.65
C ASN A 13 6.78 -6.80 8.12
N PRO A 14 6.70 -5.88 9.07
CA PRO A 14 6.83 -6.22 10.49
C PRO A 14 5.85 -7.34 10.88
N GLY A 15 6.35 -8.37 11.55
CA GLY A 15 5.54 -9.51 11.98
C GLY A 15 5.31 -10.60 10.92
N ASP A 16 5.75 -10.43 9.70
CA ASP A 16 5.68 -11.48 8.67
C ASP A 16 6.71 -12.59 8.94
N LYS A 17 6.21 -13.73 9.41
CA LYS A 17 7.04 -14.91 9.72
C LYS A 17 7.41 -15.72 8.46
N LYS A 18 6.69 -15.54 7.34
CA LYS A 18 6.88 -16.30 6.10
C LYS A 18 7.95 -15.69 5.21
N ASN A 19 7.95 -14.36 5.06
CA ASN A 19 8.86 -13.63 4.20
C ASN A 19 10.01 -13.06 5.01
N LYS A 20 11.00 -13.89 5.31
CA LYS A 20 12.22 -13.47 6.00
C LYS A 20 13.06 -12.57 5.08
N PHE A 21 13.88 -11.69 5.65
CA PHE A 21 14.70 -10.69 4.94
C PHE A 21 15.42 -11.26 3.71
N PHE A 22 16.07 -12.41 3.85
CA PHE A 22 16.84 -13.03 2.77
C PHE A 22 15.99 -13.60 1.61
N ASN A 23 14.68 -13.79 1.81
CA ASN A 23 13.75 -14.24 0.76
C ASN A 23 13.06 -13.08 0.04
N ILE A 24 13.11 -11.87 0.60
CA ILE A 24 12.48 -10.69 0.00
C ILE A 24 13.38 -10.15 -1.10
N SER A 25 12.83 -10.00 -2.30
CA SER A 25 13.55 -9.36 -3.40
C SER A 25 13.88 -7.91 -3.05
N LYS A 26 15.12 -7.49 -3.22
CA LYS A 26 15.56 -6.12 -3.00
C LYS A 26 15.73 -5.37 -4.32
N ILE A 27 15.42 -4.09 -4.29
CA ILE A 27 15.74 -3.14 -5.36
C ILE A 27 16.92 -2.33 -4.87
N VAL A 28 17.92 -2.08 -5.71
CA VAL A 28 19.10 -1.28 -5.39
C VAL A 28 19.35 -0.24 -6.46
N ALA A 29 19.86 0.90 -6.05
CA ALA A 29 20.30 1.98 -6.93
C ALA A 29 21.47 2.71 -6.28
N GLY A 30 22.26 3.41 -7.06
CA GLY A 30 23.34 4.28 -6.60
C GLY A 30 23.29 5.66 -7.25
N SER A 31 24.11 6.57 -6.75
CA SER A 31 24.28 7.91 -7.33
C SER A 31 24.74 7.84 -8.78
N PHE A 32 25.41 6.77 -9.21
CA PHE A 32 25.74 6.41 -10.58
C PHE A 32 25.92 4.87 -10.70
N SER A 33 26.23 4.38 -11.92
CA SER A 33 26.21 2.95 -12.25
C SER A 33 27.12 2.09 -11.37
N GLU A 34 28.37 2.54 -11.15
CA GLU A 34 29.36 1.81 -10.36
C GLU A 34 28.94 1.64 -8.90
N VAL A 35 28.32 2.67 -8.30
CA VAL A 35 27.75 2.58 -6.96
C VAL A 35 26.54 1.64 -6.92
N THR A 36 25.73 1.63 -7.99
CA THR A 36 24.64 0.65 -8.12
C THR A 36 25.20 -0.77 -8.15
N ASP A 37 26.31 -1.00 -8.86
CA ASP A 37 26.95 -2.31 -8.98
C ASP A 37 27.55 -2.77 -7.65
N ILE A 38 28.22 -1.90 -6.94
CA ILE A 38 28.72 -2.18 -5.59
C ILE A 38 27.58 -2.53 -4.64
N THR A 39 26.52 -1.72 -4.64
CA THR A 39 25.34 -1.95 -3.81
C THR A 39 24.66 -3.27 -4.15
N TYR A 40 24.55 -3.58 -5.44
CA TYR A 40 24.02 -4.85 -5.92
C TYR A 40 24.83 -6.04 -5.42
N LEU A 41 26.17 -6.01 -5.55
CA LEU A 41 27.06 -7.07 -5.09
C LEU A 41 26.96 -7.28 -3.57
N LEU A 42 26.85 -6.20 -2.80
CA LEU A 42 26.66 -6.25 -1.36
C LEU A 42 25.35 -6.97 -0.99
N TYR A 43 24.22 -6.54 -1.55
CA TYR A 43 22.92 -7.16 -1.24
C TYR A 43 22.80 -8.59 -1.77
N LYS A 44 23.43 -8.92 -2.89
CA LYS A 44 23.43 -10.29 -3.45
C LYS A 44 24.08 -11.32 -2.53
N LYS A 45 24.95 -10.89 -1.58
CA LYS A 45 25.52 -11.79 -0.57
C LYS A 45 24.54 -12.18 0.52
N VAL A 46 23.46 -11.41 0.73
CA VAL A 46 22.54 -11.58 1.86
C VAL A 46 21.09 -11.87 1.45
N VAL A 47 20.68 -11.58 0.20
CA VAL A 47 19.34 -11.85 -0.28
C VAL A 47 19.34 -12.61 -1.60
N LYS A 48 18.33 -13.46 -1.82
CA LYS A 48 18.26 -14.35 -2.98
C LYS A 48 18.06 -13.62 -4.32
N LYS A 49 17.32 -12.51 -4.33
CA LYS A 49 16.99 -11.76 -5.55
C LYS A 49 17.22 -10.26 -5.34
N VAL A 50 18.02 -9.68 -6.21
CA VAL A 50 18.30 -8.24 -6.24
C VAL A 50 18.05 -7.71 -7.64
N TYR A 51 17.38 -6.58 -7.74
CA TYR A 51 17.11 -5.88 -8.99
C TYR A 51 17.78 -4.51 -8.97
N LYS A 52 18.51 -4.18 -10.02
CA LYS A 52 19.10 -2.86 -10.20
C LYS A 52 18.05 -1.90 -10.77
N ALA A 53 17.87 -0.75 -10.14
CA ALA A 53 17.10 0.35 -10.72
C ALA A 53 18.06 1.31 -11.42
N THR A 54 17.58 2.00 -12.45
CA THR A 54 18.38 2.95 -13.25
C THR A 54 18.73 4.22 -12.48
N SER A 55 18.03 4.51 -11.39
CA SER A 55 18.34 5.62 -10.49
C SER A 55 17.69 5.41 -9.12
N ILE A 56 18.22 6.12 -8.11
CA ILE A 56 17.64 6.17 -6.76
C ILE A 56 16.15 6.59 -6.84
N LYS A 57 15.84 7.59 -7.64
CA LYS A 57 14.47 8.08 -7.84
C LYS A 57 13.51 6.99 -8.35
N VAL A 58 13.95 6.15 -9.27
CA VAL A 58 13.15 5.01 -9.75
C VAL A 58 12.93 4.00 -8.63
N ALA A 59 13.96 3.69 -7.84
CA ALA A 59 13.85 2.77 -6.71
C ALA A 59 12.91 3.28 -5.60
N GLU A 60 12.99 4.56 -5.26
CA GLU A 60 12.09 5.24 -4.32
C GLU A 60 10.64 5.22 -4.82
N THR A 61 10.43 5.64 -6.09
CA THR A 61 9.09 5.68 -6.68
C THR A 61 8.46 4.30 -6.71
N SER A 62 9.20 3.25 -7.04
CA SER A 62 8.67 1.88 -7.05
C SER A 62 8.15 1.46 -5.67
N LYS A 63 8.86 1.83 -4.58
CA LYS A 63 8.40 1.57 -3.22
C LYS A 63 7.10 2.32 -2.88
N LEU A 64 7.00 3.59 -3.27
CA LEU A 64 5.79 4.38 -3.06
C LEU A 64 4.60 3.81 -3.83
N ILE A 65 4.83 3.31 -5.06
CA ILE A 65 3.79 2.65 -5.87
C ILE A 65 3.30 1.34 -5.23
N GLU A 66 4.20 0.51 -4.68
CA GLU A 66 3.81 -0.72 -3.98
C GLU A 66 2.82 -0.46 -2.85
N ASN A 67 3.09 0.55 -2.02
CA ASN A 67 2.23 0.90 -0.90
C ASN A 67 0.95 1.62 -1.33
N SER A 68 1.03 2.50 -2.33
CA SER A 68 -0.14 3.17 -2.91
C SER A 68 -1.10 2.17 -3.57
N GLN A 69 -0.59 1.16 -4.26
CA GLN A 69 -1.40 0.10 -4.86
C GLN A 69 -2.15 -0.69 -3.77
N ARG A 70 -1.49 -1.00 -2.65
CA ARG A 70 -2.12 -1.67 -1.51
C ARG A 70 -3.22 -0.80 -0.88
N ASP A 71 -2.95 0.47 -0.68
CA ASP A 71 -3.91 1.44 -0.14
C ASP A 71 -5.18 1.53 -1.02
N LEU A 72 -5.01 1.64 -2.35
CA LEU A 72 -6.10 1.64 -3.31
C LEU A 72 -6.93 0.36 -3.30
N ASN A 73 -6.28 -0.80 -3.23
CA ASN A 73 -7.01 -2.07 -3.18
C ASN A 73 -7.81 -2.23 -1.89
N ILE A 74 -7.31 -1.71 -0.76
CA ILE A 74 -8.08 -1.67 0.49
C ILE A 74 -9.24 -0.67 0.36
N ALA A 75 -9.01 0.51 -0.22
CA ALA A 75 -10.06 1.48 -0.49
C ALA A 75 -11.18 0.88 -1.34
N PHE A 76 -10.82 0.17 -2.41
CA PHE A 76 -11.79 -0.51 -3.26
C PHE A 76 -12.68 -1.48 -2.47
N VAL A 77 -12.11 -2.39 -1.67
CA VAL A 77 -12.92 -3.35 -0.90
C VAL A 77 -13.68 -2.68 0.25
N ASN A 78 -13.17 -1.58 0.82
CA ASN A 78 -13.90 -0.77 1.78
C ASN A 78 -15.13 -0.12 1.14
N GLU A 79 -15.01 0.40 -0.08
CA GLU A 79 -16.13 0.96 -0.84
C GLU A 79 -17.19 -0.11 -1.15
N ILE A 80 -16.78 -1.33 -1.52
CA ILE A 80 -17.71 -2.45 -1.70
C ILE A 80 -18.53 -2.72 -0.42
N VAL A 81 -17.90 -2.65 0.77
CA VAL A 81 -18.63 -2.78 2.04
C VAL A 81 -19.66 -1.66 2.21
N MET A 82 -19.31 -0.43 1.86
CA MET A 82 -20.26 0.71 1.93
C MET A 82 -21.40 0.56 0.94
N ILE A 83 -21.11 0.15 -0.30
CA ILE A 83 -22.12 -0.15 -1.34
C ILE A 83 -23.07 -1.26 -0.88
N CYS A 84 -22.53 -2.40 -0.43
CA CYS A 84 -23.33 -3.51 0.07
C CYS A 84 -24.23 -3.08 1.23
N ASN A 85 -23.72 -2.23 2.13
CA ASN A 85 -24.54 -1.69 3.22
C ASN A 85 -25.71 -0.85 2.70
N LYS A 86 -25.53 -0.02 1.68
CA LYS A 86 -26.59 0.75 1.04
C LYS A 86 -27.61 -0.13 0.32
N LEU A 87 -27.14 -1.20 -0.33
CA LEU A 87 -27.97 -2.16 -1.04
C LEU A 87 -28.60 -3.23 -0.12
N LYS A 88 -28.35 -3.18 1.20
CA LYS A 88 -28.79 -4.18 2.19
C LYS A 88 -28.29 -5.61 1.88
N LEU A 89 -27.09 -5.72 1.28
CA LEU A 89 -26.43 -6.98 0.97
C LEU A 89 -25.37 -7.35 2.02
N GLN A 90 -25.08 -8.64 2.13
CA GLN A 90 -23.98 -9.14 2.98
C GLN A 90 -22.64 -9.02 2.23
N SER A 91 -21.84 -8.01 2.58
CA SER A 91 -20.57 -7.74 1.90
C SER A 91 -19.57 -8.91 1.97
N LYS A 92 -19.61 -9.70 3.04
CA LYS A 92 -18.78 -10.90 3.17
C LYS A 92 -19.10 -11.91 2.06
N GLU A 93 -20.37 -12.23 1.86
CA GLU A 93 -20.82 -13.16 0.83
C GLU A 93 -20.48 -12.65 -0.58
N VAL A 94 -20.73 -11.36 -0.86
CA VAL A 94 -20.39 -10.74 -2.14
C VAL A 94 -18.89 -10.85 -2.44
N LEU A 95 -18.02 -10.57 -1.47
CA LEU A 95 -16.57 -10.67 -1.66
C LEU A 95 -16.09 -12.11 -1.76
N GLU A 96 -16.70 -13.06 -1.02
CA GLU A 96 -16.39 -14.48 -1.11
C GLU A 96 -16.72 -15.01 -2.52
N LEU A 97 -17.91 -14.72 -3.03
CA LEU A 97 -18.33 -15.11 -4.39
C LEU A 97 -17.47 -14.46 -5.47
N ALA A 98 -17.19 -13.16 -5.37
CA ALA A 98 -16.27 -12.49 -6.30
C ALA A 98 -14.87 -13.12 -6.28
N SER A 99 -14.41 -13.60 -5.12
CA SER A 99 -13.11 -14.24 -4.94
C SER A 99 -12.99 -15.63 -5.59
N THR A 100 -14.08 -16.20 -6.09
CA THR A 100 -14.05 -17.45 -6.85
C THR A 100 -13.46 -17.27 -8.24
N LYS A 101 -13.47 -16.05 -8.77
CA LYS A 101 -12.85 -15.75 -10.06
C LYS A 101 -11.33 -15.77 -9.92
N TRP A 102 -10.66 -16.48 -10.79
CA TRP A 102 -9.22 -16.77 -10.73
C TRP A 102 -8.31 -15.52 -10.71
N ASN A 103 -8.73 -14.42 -11.32
CA ASN A 103 -7.97 -13.15 -11.39
C ASN A 103 -8.49 -12.06 -10.44
N PHE A 104 -9.37 -12.40 -9.50
CA PHE A 104 -9.81 -11.44 -8.48
C PHE A 104 -8.75 -11.27 -7.40
N LEU A 105 -8.37 -10.03 -7.11
CA LEU A 105 -7.39 -9.72 -6.06
C LEU A 105 -8.07 -9.76 -4.69
N LYS A 106 -7.68 -10.74 -3.86
CA LYS A 106 -8.30 -11.05 -2.56
C LYS A 106 -7.82 -10.09 -1.46
N PHE A 107 -8.21 -8.84 -1.51
CA PHE A 107 -8.05 -7.90 -0.41
C PHE A 107 -9.22 -8.02 0.57
N LYS A 108 -8.94 -7.66 1.84
CA LYS A 108 -9.96 -7.63 2.89
C LYS A 108 -10.24 -6.19 3.29
N PRO A 109 -11.51 -5.84 3.57
CA PRO A 109 -11.84 -4.52 4.09
C PRO A 109 -11.23 -4.33 5.49
N GLY A 110 -10.87 -3.10 5.80
CA GLY A 110 -10.28 -2.77 7.10
C GLY A 110 -9.76 -1.35 7.17
N LEU A 111 -9.39 -0.94 8.38
CA LEU A 111 -8.77 0.35 8.61
C LEU A 111 -7.33 0.34 8.07
N VAL A 112 -6.94 1.42 7.43
CA VAL A 112 -5.57 1.66 6.96
C VAL A 112 -4.90 2.62 7.92
N GLY A 113 -3.79 2.16 8.51
CA GLY A 113 -2.99 2.94 9.44
C GLY A 113 -1.50 2.58 9.32
N GLY A 114 -0.71 3.08 10.27
CA GLY A 114 0.73 2.86 10.34
C GLY A 114 1.54 3.84 9.47
N HIS A 115 2.87 3.64 9.50
CA HIS A 115 3.82 4.60 8.92
C HIS A 115 3.95 4.54 7.40
N CYS A 116 3.55 3.44 6.75
CA CYS A 116 3.84 3.22 5.34
C CYS A 116 2.59 3.39 4.47
N ILE A 117 1.58 2.50 4.61
CA ILE A 117 0.44 2.47 3.68
C ILE A 117 -0.36 3.77 3.70
N GLY A 118 -0.55 4.36 4.90
CA GLY A 118 -1.29 5.61 5.06
C GLY A 118 -0.50 6.87 4.71
N VAL A 119 0.82 6.80 4.61
CA VAL A 119 1.72 7.96 4.47
C VAL A 119 2.39 8.03 3.11
N ASP A 120 2.88 6.91 2.57
CA ASP A 120 3.63 6.89 1.31
C ASP A 120 2.90 7.54 0.12
N PRO A 121 1.56 7.41 -0.04
CA PRO A 121 0.86 8.13 -1.10
C PRO A 121 1.04 9.65 -1.04
N TYR A 122 1.19 10.23 0.17
CA TYR A 122 1.38 11.67 0.33
C TYR A 122 2.74 12.15 -0.20
N TYR A 123 3.79 11.32 -0.19
CA TYR A 123 5.07 11.67 -0.82
C TYR A 123 4.90 11.82 -2.34
N LEU A 124 4.11 10.94 -2.98
CA LEU A 124 3.77 11.08 -4.39
C LEU A 124 2.97 12.37 -4.65
N PHE A 125 1.97 12.68 -3.79
CA PHE A 125 1.19 13.91 -3.91
C PHE A 125 2.09 15.15 -3.80
N HIS A 126 3.00 15.18 -2.84
CA HIS A 126 3.92 16.29 -2.67
C HIS A 126 4.83 16.49 -3.89
N ALA A 127 5.40 15.40 -4.42
CA ALA A 127 6.24 15.45 -5.61
C ALA A 127 5.46 15.93 -6.87
N LEU A 128 4.20 15.51 -7.00
CA LEU A 128 3.34 15.82 -8.13
C LEU A 128 2.78 17.25 -8.08
N ARG A 129 2.55 17.83 -6.89
CA ARG A 129 2.14 19.25 -6.75
C ARG A 129 3.09 20.20 -7.47
N ARG A 130 4.41 19.95 -7.35
CA ARG A 130 5.44 20.76 -8.06
C ARG A 130 5.36 20.62 -9.60
N LYS A 131 4.73 19.53 -10.09
CA LYS A 131 4.51 19.27 -11.52
C LYS A 131 3.12 19.66 -11.99
N LYS A 132 2.31 20.32 -11.13
CA LYS A 132 0.92 20.71 -11.44
C LYS A 132 0.02 19.52 -11.84
N TYR A 133 0.33 18.32 -11.37
CA TYR A 133 -0.46 17.12 -11.63
C TYR A 133 -1.22 16.67 -10.37
N ASN A 134 -2.52 16.42 -10.53
CA ASN A 134 -3.38 15.93 -9.45
C ASN A 134 -3.69 14.44 -9.63
N PRO A 135 -3.17 13.53 -8.79
CA PRO A 135 -3.39 12.10 -8.92
C PRO A 135 -4.76 11.69 -8.35
N LYS A 136 -5.81 11.95 -9.11
CA LYS A 136 -7.23 11.83 -8.70
C LYS A 136 -7.56 10.48 -8.05
N MET A 137 -7.12 9.36 -8.65
CA MET A 137 -7.40 8.02 -8.14
C MET A 137 -6.77 7.79 -6.77
N LEU A 138 -5.49 8.13 -6.60
CA LEU A 138 -4.79 7.97 -5.33
C LEU A 138 -5.41 8.82 -4.23
N LEU A 139 -5.78 10.06 -4.54
CA LEU A 139 -6.47 10.96 -3.60
C LEU A 139 -7.84 10.44 -3.20
N ALA A 140 -8.63 9.96 -4.16
CA ALA A 140 -9.95 9.39 -3.88
C ALA A 140 -9.85 8.16 -2.97
N GLY A 141 -8.94 7.22 -3.27
CA GLY A 141 -8.71 6.04 -2.43
C GLY A 141 -8.25 6.40 -1.03
N ARG A 142 -7.34 7.37 -0.91
CA ARG A 142 -6.86 7.84 0.40
C ARG A 142 -8.00 8.47 1.22
N SER A 143 -8.78 9.36 0.62
CA SER A 143 -9.94 9.98 1.25
C SER A 143 -10.99 8.94 1.69
N LEU A 144 -11.22 7.91 0.88
CA LEU A 144 -12.14 6.83 1.21
C LEU A 144 -11.66 6.05 2.45
N ASN A 145 -10.39 5.65 2.49
CA ASN A 145 -9.81 4.93 3.63
C ASN A 145 -9.85 5.74 4.92
N GLU A 146 -9.60 7.05 4.86
CA GLU A 146 -9.69 7.95 6.01
C GLU A 146 -11.13 8.09 6.53
N ASN A 147 -12.11 8.12 5.64
CA ASN A 147 -13.52 8.23 6.03
C ASN A 147 -14.17 6.89 6.39
N PHE A 148 -13.54 5.76 6.09
CA PHE A 148 -14.08 4.44 6.39
C PHE A 148 -14.26 4.20 7.90
N SER A 149 -13.38 4.76 8.73
CA SER A 149 -13.52 4.72 10.20
C SER A 149 -14.81 5.40 10.68
N LYS A 150 -15.15 6.55 10.11
CA LYS A 150 -16.41 7.27 10.43
C LYS A 150 -17.63 6.45 10.04
N PHE A 151 -17.60 5.79 8.88
CA PHE A 151 -18.65 4.89 8.45
C PHE A 151 -18.85 3.74 9.44
N LEU A 152 -17.78 3.10 9.91
CA LEU A 152 -17.85 2.01 10.89
C LEU A 152 -18.44 2.47 12.22
N VAL A 153 -17.99 3.62 12.73
CA VAL A 153 -18.52 4.21 13.98
C VAL A 153 -20.01 4.50 13.82
N GLN A 154 -20.44 5.13 12.75
CA GLN A 154 -21.85 5.44 12.52
C GLN A 154 -22.70 4.17 12.44
N LYS A 155 -22.20 3.13 11.75
CA LYS A 155 -22.88 1.84 11.69
C LYS A 155 -23.01 1.17 13.07
N PHE A 156 -21.98 1.27 13.89
CA PHE A 156 -21.98 0.75 15.26
C PHE A 156 -22.99 1.49 16.16
N LEU A 157 -22.98 2.82 16.13
CA LEU A 157 -23.92 3.65 16.90
C LEU A 157 -25.37 3.39 16.49
N ASN A 158 -25.65 3.28 15.20
CA ASN A 158 -27.00 2.94 14.72
C ASN A 158 -27.45 1.58 15.23
N LYS A 159 -26.56 0.59 15.31
CA LYS A 159 -26.89 -0.74 15.84
C LYS A 159 -27.18 -0.71 17.35
N ILE A 160 -26.44 0.08 18.13
CA ILE A 160 -26.71 0.26 19.57
C ILE A 160 -28.06 0.96 19.75
N ALA A 161 -28.31 2.05 19.05
CA ALA A 161 -29.58 2.80 19.17
C ALA A 161 -30.82 1.94 18.85
N LEU A 162 -30.69 1.00 17.89
CA LEU A 162 -31.78 0.07 17.56
C LEU A 162 -32.02 -1.02 18.62
N ASN A 163 -31.01 -1.34 19.43
CA ASN A 163 -31.05 -2.39 20.46
C ASN A 163 -31.21 -1.83 21.89
N SER A 164 -31.28 -0.51 22.05
CA SER A 164 -31.54 0.10 23.38
C SER A 164 -33.03 -0.08 23.72
N PRO A 165 -33.35 -0.66 24.88
CA PRO A 165 -34.75 -0.70 25.35
C PRO A 165 -35.29 0.72 25.46
N LYS A 166 -36.51 0.92 25.00
CA LYS A 166 -37.25 2.17 25.19
C LYS A 166 -37.63 2.34 26.66
#